data_dab372157527bf9e7f17325e7ffd5d68
#
_entry.id   dab372157527bf9e7f17325e7ffd5d68
#
_cell.length_a   1.000
_cell.length_b   1.000
_cell.length_c   1.000
_cell.angle_alpha   90.00
_cell.angle_beta   90.00
_cell.angle_gamma   90.00
#
_symmetry.space_group_name_H-M   'P 1'
#
loop_
_entity.id
_entity.type
_entity.pdbx_description
1 polymer ?
#
loop_
_entity_poly.entity_id
_entity_poly.type
_entity_poly.pdbx_seq_one_letter_code
_entity_poly.pdbx_strand_id
1 'polypeptide(L)'
;MDIGYTRVSAKTQNLARQLATMRERGIEERFLFRDVASGKNFDRPGYLAMKSVIRAGDCLYVDALDRLGRDYESIIREWREITRDIGCDIVA
;
A
#
# COMPACT_ATOMS: atom_id res chain seq x y z
N MET A 1 -2.54 -14.05 -4.23
CA MET A 1 -3.62 -13.06 -4.41
C MET A 1 -3.00 -11.68 -4.54
N ASP A 2 -3.58 -10.86 -5.39
CA ASP A 2 -3.05 -9.52 -5.64
C ASP A 2 -3.80 -8.49 -4.82
N ILE A 3 -3.06 -7.64 -4.13
CA ILE A 3 -3.59 -6.64 -3.23
C ILE A 3 -2.94 -5.31 -3.61
N GLY A 4 -3.70 -4.23 -3.55
CA GLY A 4 -3.18 -2.90 -3.87
C GLY A 4 -3.28 -1.96 -2.70
N TYR A 5 -2.30 -1.09 -2.58
CA TYR A 5 -2.33 -0.03 -1.59
C TYR A 5 -1.80 1.27 -2.20
N THR A 6 -2.48 2.35 -1.92
CA THR A 6 -2.02 3.68 -2.32
C THR A 6 -2.30 4.68 -1.22
N ARG A 7 -1.49 5.73 -1.18
CA ARG A 7 -1.63 6.80 -0.20
C ARG A 7 -1.33 8.12 -0.88
N VAL A 8 -2.17 9.11 -0.61
CA VAL A 8 -1.94 10.48 -1.07
C VAL A 8 -1.91 11.39 0.14
N SER A 9 -1.12 12.45 0.07
CA SER A 9 -0.90 13.34 1.21
C SER A 9 -1.96 14.42 1.33
N ALA A 10 -2.80 14.58 0.33
CA ALA A 10 -3.84 15.60 0.32
C ALA A 10 -4.99 15.11 -0.54
N LYS A 11 -6.11 15.80 -0.44
CA LYS A 11 -7.22 15.54 -1.34
C LYS A 11 -6.79 15.87 -2.75
N THR A 12 -6.46 14.88 -3.51
CA THR A 12 -5.99 15.10 -4.85
C THR A 12 -6.72 14.21 -5.82
N GLN A 13 -6.70 14.62 -7.05
CA GLN A 13 -7.20 13.87 -8.16
C GLN A 13 -6.35 12.61 -8.43
N ASN A 14 -5.16 12.53 -7.83
CA ASN A 14 -4.25 11.43 -8.10
C ASN A 14 -4.73 10.10 -7.50
N LEU A 15 -5.50 10.15 -6.42
CA LEU A 15 -6.01 8.93 -5.82
C LEU A 15 -6.87 8.14 -6.81
N ALA A 16 -7.78 8.80 -7.49
CA ALA A 16 -8.65 8.12 -8.45
C ALA A 16 -7.84 7.48 -9.58
N ARG A 17 -6.79 8.15 -10.05
CA ARG A 17 -5.94 7.62 -11.12
C ARG A 17 -5.16 6.41 -10.64
N GLN A 18 -4.63 6.45 -9.43
CA GLN A 18 -3.88 5.34 -8.88
C GLN A 18 -4.76 4.10 -8.70
N LEU A 19 -5.98 4.31 -8.22
CA LEU A 19 -6.92 3.20 -8.07
C LEU A 19 -7.30 2.62 -9.43
N ALA A 20 -7.51 3.49 -10.43
CA ALA A 20 -7.82 3.03 -11.77
C ALA A 20 -6.70 2.17 -12.35
N THR A 21 -5.44 2.59 -12.14
CA THR A 21 -4.29 1.83 -12.60
C THR A 21 -4.26 0.44 -11.97
N MET A 22 -4.57 0.36 -10.68
CA MET A 22 -4.58 -0.92 -9.98
C MET A 22 -5.71 -1.82 -10.47
N ARG A 23 -6.88 -1.24 -10.75
CA ARG A 23 -8.00 -2.00 -11.32
C ARG A 23 -7.63 -2.56 -12.69
N GLU A 24 -6.90 -1.80 -13.49
CA GLU A 24 -6.44 -2.26 -14.79
C GLU A 24 -5.49 -3.45 -14.67
N ARG A 25 -4.77 -3.56 -13.57
CA ARG A 25 -3.91 -4.72 -13.30
C ARG A 25 -4.70 -5.94 -12.84
N GLY A 26 -6.02 -5.80 -12.67
CA GLY A 26 -6.86 -6.92 -12.27
C GLY A 26 -7.05 -7.07 -10.77
N ILE A 27 -6.66 -6.07 -9.98
CA ILE A 27 -6.86 -6.12 -8.53
C ILE A 27 -8.33 -5.84 -8.23
N GLU A 28 -8.97 -6.75 -7.48
CA GLU A 28 -10.36 -6.59 -7.13
C GLU A 28 -10.57 -5.43 -6.16
N GLU A 29 -11.72 -4.78 -6.26
CA GLU A 29 -12.02 -3.60 -5.45
C GLU A 29 -11.88 -3.88 -3.96
N ARG A 30 -12.30 -5.04 -3.49
CA ARG A 30 -12.23 -5.39 -2.06
C ARG A 30 -10.80 -5.56 -1.58
N PHE A 31 -9.83 -5.66 -2.48
CA PHE A 31 -8.41 -5.78 -2.14
C PHE A 31 -7.64 -4.52 -2.46
N LEU A 32 -8.33 -3.41 -2.72
CA LEU A 32 -7.73 -2.10 -2.91
C LEU A 32 -7.83 -1.32 -1.60
N PHE A 33 -6.71 -1.04 -1.00
CA PHE A 33 -6.62 -0.28 0.25
C PHE A 33 -6.06 1.10 -0.04
N ARG A 34 -6.55 2.11 0.67
CA ARG A 34 -6.18 3.49 0.39
C ARG A 34 -6.19 4.32 1.66
N ASP A 35 -5.34 5.34 1.66
CA ASP A 35 -5.32 6.34 2.71
C ASP A 35 -5.15 7.72 2.11
N VAL A 36 -5.77 8.70 2.75
CA VAL A 36 -5.49 10.11 2.48
C VAL A 36 -4.98 10.67 3.79
N ALA A 37 -3.68 11.02 3.84
CA ALA A 37 -3.04 11.42 5.08
C ALA A 37 -2.11 12.59 4.82
N SER A 38 -2.09 13.55 5.74
CA SER A 38 -1.16 14.66 5.67
C SER A 38 0.23 14.16 6.10
N GLY A 39 1.25 14.92 5.71
CA GLY A 39 2.61 14.57 6.08
C GLY A 39 2.89 14.62 7.57
N LYS A 40 2.08 15.35 8.33
CA LYS A 40 2.26 15.46 9.78
C LYS A 40 1.60 14.34 10.53
N ASN A 41 0.50 13.84 10.02
CA ASN A 41 -0.27 12.80 10.69
C ASN A 41 -0.11 11.52 9.88
N PHE A 42 0.65 10.59 10.43
CA PHE A 42 0.92 9.33 9.76
C PHE A 42 -0.06 8.26 10.20
N ASP A 43 -1.29 8.66 10.44
CA ASP A 43 -2.36 7.73 10.72
C ASP A 43 -2.85 7.16 9.40
N ARG A 44 -2.80 5.85 9.26
CA ARG A 44 -3.16 5.20 7.99
C ARG A 44 -3.92 3.91 8.25
N PRO A 45 -5.21 4.04 8.55
CA PRO A 45 -6.04 2.87 8.80
C PRO A 45 -6.13 1.92 7.61
N GLY A 46 -6.07 2.44 6.38
CA GLY A 46 -6.08 1.59 5.20
C GLY A 46 -4.85 0.71 5.12
N TYR A 47 -3.69 1.25 5.46
CA TYR A 47 -2.45 0.48 5.49
C TYR A 47 -2.51 -0.63 6.54
N LEU A 48 -3.00 -0.30 7.73
CA LEU A 48 -3.12 -1.29 8.79
C LEU A 48 -4.11 -2.39 8.42
N ALA A 49 -5.20 -2.03 7.77
CA ALA A 49 -6.16 -3.02 7.27
C ALA A 49 -5.51 -3.92 6.23
N MET A 50 -4.74 -3.35 5.32
CA MET A 50 -4.03 -4.13 4.31
C MET A 50 -3.07 -5.12 4.96
N LYS A 51 -2.30 -4.70 5.95
CA LYS A 51 -1.35 -5.58 6.63
C LYS A 51 -2.05 -6.73 7.35
N SER A 52 -3.28 -6.53 7.78
CA SER A 52 -4.04 -7.60 8.46
C SER A 52 -4.58 -8.62 7.47
N VAL A 53 -4.61 -8.31 6.19
CA VAL A 53 -5.17 -9.16 5.14
C VAL A 53 -4.11 -9.96 4.40
N ILE A 54 -2.94 -9.37 4.14
CA ILE A 54 -1.91 -10.02 3.33
C ILE A 54 -1.36 -11.27 4.02
N ARG A 55 -0.99 -12.24 3.19
CA ARG A 55 -0.47 -13.53 3.65
C ARG A 55 0.69 -13.95 2.78
N ALA A 56 1.39 -14.98 3.23
CA ALA A 56 2.50 -15.55 2.46
C ALA A 56 1.99 -15.98 1.08
N GLY A 57 2.74 -15.61 0.06
CA GLY A 57 2.40 -15.91 -1.32
C GLY A 57 1.58 -14.85 -2.02
N ASP A 58 1.08 -13.87 -1.29
CA ASP A 58 0.36 -12.74 -1.90
C ASP A 58 1.33 -11.76 -2.55
N CYS A 59 0.80 -10.86 -3.34
CA CYS A 59 1.57 -9.82 -3.99
C CYS A 59 0.93 -8.46 -3.72
N LEU A 60 1.70 -7.56 -3.12
CA LEU A 60 1.24 -6.22 -2.82
C LEU A 60 1.75 -5.25 -3.88
N TYR A 61 0.82 -4.58 -4.56
CA TYR A 61 1.14 -3.55 -5.55
C TYR A 61 1.02 -2.18 -4.91
N VAL A 62 2.07 -1.39 -5.03
CA VAL A 62 2.08 0.01 -4.58
C VAL A 62 2.54 0.88 -5.74
N ASP A 63 2.09 2.12 -5.77
CA ASP A 63 2.50 3.04 -6.83
C ASP A 63 3.93 3.58 -6.61
N ALA A 64 4.41 3.52 -5.36
CA ALA A 64 5.79 3.88 -5.04
C ALA A 64 6.14 3.26 -3.69
N LEU A 65 7.42 2.97 -3.47
CA LEU A 65 7.85 2.36 -2.21
C LEU A 65 7.66 3.29 -1.01
N ASP A 66 7.65 4.59 -1.22
CA ASP A 66 7.46 5.54 -0.13
C ASP A 66 6.04 5.51 0.43
N ARG A 67 5.14 4.71 -0.14
CA ARG A 67 3.82 4.47 0.45
C ARG A 67 3.91 3.61 1.71
N LEU A 68 5.02 2.88 1.89
CA LEU A 68 5.20 1.99 3.05
C LEU A 68 5.57 2.73 4.32
N GLY A 69 6.21 3.88 4.20
CA GLY A 69 6.63 4.64 5.36
C GLY A 69 6.82 6.09 4.98
N ARG A 70 7.10 6.92 5.97
CA ARG A 70 7.31 8.35 5.69
C ARG A 70 8.76 8.76 5.69
N ASP A 71 9.68 7.87 6.09
CA ASP A 71 11.10 8.11 5.99
C ASP A 71 11.80 6.82 5.58
N TYR A 72 13.08 6.92 5.28
CA TYR A 72 13.84 5.79 4.76
C TYR A 72 13.82 4.59 5.71
N GLU A 73 14.03 4.85 6.99
CA GLU A 73 14.08 3.76 7.96
C GLU A 73 12.74 3.05 8.09
N SER A 74 11.64 3.78 8.12
CA SER A 74 10.33 3.16 8.23
C SER A 74 9.98 2.40 6.96
N ILE A 75 10.39 2.90 5.80
CA ILE A 75 10.16 2.19 4.52
C ILE A 75 10.89 0.85 4.55
N ILE A 76 12.15 0.84 4.95
CA ILE A 76 12.94 -0.39 5.00
C ILE A 76 12.35 -1.37 6.02
N ARG A 77 11.94 -0.88 7.18
CA ARG A 77 11.37 -1.73 8.22
C ARG A 77 10.09 -2.39 7.73
N GLU A 78 9.19 -1.61 7.14
CA GLU A 78 7.93 -2.14 6.62
C GLU A 78 8.16 -3.10 5.47
N TRP A 79 9.11 -2.78 4.60
CA TRP A 79 9.45 -3.65 3.48
C TRP A 79 9.91 -5.02 3.97
N ARG A 80 10.77 -5.04 4.98
CA ARG A 80 11.25 -6.29 5.55
C ARG A 80 10.14 -7.08 6.23
N GLU A 81 9.27 -6.39 6.96
CA GLU A 81 8.16 -7.06 7.62
C GLU A 81 7.24 -7.73 6.60
N ILE A 82 6.90 -7.03 5.54
CA ILE A 82 5.99 -7.56 4.53
C ILE A 82 6.64 -8.69 3.75
N THR A 83 7.88 -8.51 3.30
CA THR A 83 8.51 -9.49 2.41
C THR A 83 9.10 -10.69 3.16
N ARG A 84 9.63 -10.48 4.35
CA ARG A 84 10.30 -11.55 5.08
C ARG A 84 9.43 -12.17 6.15
N ASP A 85 8.84 -11.36 7.00
CA ASP A 85 8.06 -11.88 8.12
C ASP A 85 6.72 -12.42 7.67
N ILE A 86 6.03 -11.71 6.79
CA ILE A 86 4.74 -12.16 6.25
C ILE A 86 4.93 -13.06 5.05
N GLY A 87 5.91 -12.76 4.20
CA GLY A 87 6.16 -13.55 3.00
C GLY A 87 5.36 -13.09 1.79
N CYS A 88 4.98 -11.82 1.77
CA CYS A 88 4.21 -11.22 0.68
C CYS A 88 5.17 -10.44 -0.22
N ASP A 89 5.11 -10.65 -1.54
CA ASP A 89 5.92 -9.89 -2.46
C ASP A 89 5.41 -8.46 -2.60
N ILE A 90 6.32 -7.55 -2.96
CA ILE A 90 5.96 -6.16 -3.22
C ILE A 90 6.37 -5.79 -4.64
N VAL A 91 5.45 -5.18 -5.37
CA VAL A 91 5.70 -4.65 -6.72
C VAL A 91 5.41 -3.15 -6.69
N ALA A 92 6.41 -2.36 -7.04
CA ALA A 92 6.26 -0.90 -7.09
C ALA A 92 6.14 -0.41 -8.52
#